data_63f152e3ef1b2791de923ee705e49805
#
_entry.id   63f152e3ef1b2791de923ee705e49805
#
_cell.length_a   1.000
_cell.length_b   1.000
_cell.length_c   1.000
_cell.angle_alpha   90.00
_cell.angle_beta   90.00
_cell.angle_gamma   90.00
#
_symmetry.space_group_name_H-M   'P 1'
#
loop_
_entity.id
_entity.type
_entity.pdbx_description
1 polymer ?
#
loop_
_entity_poly.entity_id
_entity_poly.type
_entity_poly.pdbx_seq_one_letter_code
_entity_poly.pdbx_strand_id
1 'polypeptide(L)'
;IEKMINKLVSANNPKKTMGVRIFAYYDHECNFLTEDPITIAVYLLDIFDIKSFKKCKLLISDYNKSINGMMPYGVKTRAPYSRVCVLKAKRCGFDDVVYLNDNNYITESSRSSLMIIKNNTVYFPLISDGVLSGITRKTIIDLCRIKKIECIEKSLTREDLYKADEIYLLGTSYGIVTVTNIDGFNVPEVSNSLGKKIRTEYENILTN
;
A
#
# COMPACT_ATOMS: atom_id res chain seq x y z
N ILE A 1 -15.35 17.50 -10.06
CA ILE A 1 -15.21 16.03 -9.98
C ILE A 1 -16.44 15.42 -9.31
N GLU A 2 -16.85 15.86 -8.13
CA GLU A 2 -18.01 15.33 -7.39
C GLU A 2 -19.29 15.31 -8.24
N LYS A 3 -19.61 16.43 -8.92
CA LYS A 3 -20.75 16.50 -9.86
C LYS A 3 -20.65 15.46 -10.99
N MET A 4 -19.45 15.19 -11.49
CA MET A 4 -19.23 14.17 -12.54
C MET A 4 -19.49 12.77 -11.98
N ILE A 5 -19.01 12.48 -10.78
CA ILE A 5 -19.25 11.20 -10.10
C ILE A 5 -20.75 10.99 -9.89
N ASN A 6 -21.44 11.97 -9.32
CA ASN A 6 -22.87 11.88 -9.04
C ASN A 6 -23.70 11.67 -10.32
N LYS A 7 -23.38 12.39 -11.41
CA LYS A 7 -24.01 12.19 -12.72
C LYS A 7 -23.75 10.77 -13.24
N LEU A 8 -22.51 10.27 -13.12
CA LEU A 8 -22.12 8.94 -13.59
C LEU A 8 -22.84 7.84 -12.79
N VAL A 9 -22.90 7.96 -11.47
CA VAL A 9 -23.61 7.03 -10.58
C VAL A 9 -25.11 7.02 -10.89
N SER A 10 -25.74 8.20 -11.03
CA SER A 10 -27.17 8.30 -11.36
C SER A 10 -27.49 7.68 -12.71
N ALA A 11 -26.66 7.90 -13.74
CA ALA A 11 -26.89 7.37 -15.08
C ALA A 11 -26.74 5.84 -15.15
N ASN A 12 -25.86 5.25 -14.33
CA ASN A 12 -25.60 3.80 -14.33
C ASN A 12 -26.41 3.03 -13.28
N ASN A 13 -26.98 3.72 -12.30
CA ASN A 13 -27.79 3.14 -11.21
C ASN A 13 -27.24 1.79 -10.69
N PRO A 14 -25.98 1.73 -10.23
CA PRO A 14 -25.34 0.48 -9.86
C PRO A 14 -26.05 -0.18 -8.69
N LYS A 15 -26.28 -1.51 -8.78
CA LYS A 15 -26.93 -2.31 -7.72
C LYS A 15 -25.95 -2.84 -6.67
N LYS A 16 -24.67 -2.52 -6.80
CA LYS A 16 -23.57 -2.93 -5.90
C LYS A 16 -22.60 -1.78 -5.69
N THR A 17 -21.75 -1.91 -4.68
CA THR A 17 -20.64 -0.97 -4.47
C THR A 17 -19.69 -0.99 -5.66
N MET A 18 -19.39 0.18 -6.20
CA MET A 18 -18.50 0.36 -7.35
C MET A 18 -17.28 1.17 -6.95
N GLY A 19 -16.16 0.90 -7.63
CA GLY A 19 -14.98 1.75 -7.56
C GLY A 19 -15.11 2.93 -8.52
N VAL A 20 -14.66 4.09 -8.11
CA VAL A 20 -14.52 5.27 -8.97
C VAL A 20 -13.05 5.47 -9.32
N ARG A 21 -12.75 5.51 -10.62
CA ARG A 21 -11.41 5.85 -11.09
C ARG A 21 -11.44 7.21 -11.78
N ILE A 22 -10.52 8.06 -11.39
CA ILE A 22 -10.35 9.42 -11.93
C ILE A 22 -9.00 9.46 -12.63
N PHE A 23 -8.99 9.92 -13.88
CA PHE A 23 -7.78 10.23 -14.63
C PHE A 23 -7.75 11.72 -14.93
N ALA A 24 -6.57 12.31 -14.79
CA ALA A 24 -6.26 13.63 -15.28
C ALA A 24 -5.14 13.50 -16.31
N TYR A 25 -5.34 14.01 -17.51
CA TYR A 25 -4.37 13.92 -18.60
C TYR A 25 -4.50 15.13 -19.55
N TYR A 26 -3.47 15.37 -20.32
CA TYR A 26 -3.50 16.34 -21.40
C TYR A 26 -4.07 15.66 -22.66
N ASP A 27 -4.97 16.36 -23.34
CA ASP A 27 -5.76 15.81 -24.46
C ASP A 27 -5.02 15.89 -25.80
N HIS A 28 -3.93 16.67 -25.86
CA HIS A 28 -3.14 16.91 -27.06
C HIS A 28 -1.64 16.67 -26.77
N GLU A 29 -0.82 16.63 -27.83
CA GLU A 29 0.62 16.63 -27.70
C GLU A 29 1.06 17.85 -26.92
N CYS A 30 1.40 17.64 -25.63
CA CYS A 30 1.77 18.72 -24.74
C CYS A 30 3.04 19.39 -25.22
N ASN A 31 2.94 20.66 -25.54
CA ASN A 31 4.12 21.51 -25.49
C ASN A 31 4.36 21.85 -24.03
N PHE A 32 5.34 21.20 -23.36
CA PHE A 32 5.65 21.37 -21.93
C PHE A 32 5.87 22.81 -21.48
N LEU A 33 5.73 23.79 -22.36
CA LEU A 33 5.93 25.22 -22.13
C LEU A 33 4.60 26.00 -22.07
N THR A 34 3.44 25.33 -22.23
CA THR A 34 2.12 25.98 -22.22
C THR A 34 1.24 25.42 -21.10
N GLU A 35 0.33 26.25 -20.59
CA GLU A 35 -0.73 25.83 -19.66
C GLU A 35 -1.84 25.12 -20.44
N ASP A 36 -1.57 23.89 -20.88
CA ASP A 36 -2.56 23.11 -21.63
C ASP A 36 -3.72 22.68 -20.71
N PRO A 37 -4.96 22.66 -21.21
CA PRO A 37 -6.11 22.27 -20.42
C PRO A 37 -6.01 20.78 -20.03
N ILE A 38 -6.25 20.50 -18.74
CA ILE A 38 -6.30 19.14 -18.22
C ILE A 38 -7.69 18.55 -18.46
N THR A 39 -7.76 17.44 -19.17
CA THR A 39 -8.97 16.62 -19.29
C THR A 39 -9.10 15.67 -18.12
N ILE A 40 -10.28 15.62 -17.52
CA ILE A 40 -10.61 14.71 -16.42
C ILE A 40 -11.61 13.68 -16.94
N ALA A 41 -11.22 12.40 -16.85
CA ALA A 41 -12.10 11.28 -17.12
C ALA A 41 -12.44 10.53 -15.83
N VAL A 42 -13.71 10.19 -15.66
CA VAL A 42 -14.22 9.45 -14.48
C VAL A 42 -14.90 8.18 -14.95
N TYR A 43 -14.53 7.05 -14.36
CA TYR A 43 -15.06 5.74 -14.71
C TYR A 43 -15.59 5.02 -13.47
N LEU A 44 -16.70 4.29 -13.62
CA LEU A 44 -17.12 3.27 -12.66
C LEU A 44 -16.43 1.94 -12.99
N LEU A 45 -15.97 1.26 -11.96
CA LEU A 45 -15.29 -0.02 -12.08
C LEU A 45 -15.91 -1.01 -11.11
N ASP A 46 -16.00 -2.28 -11.54
CA ASP A 46 -16.25 -3.35 -10.61
C ASP A 46 -15.12 -3.43 -9.59
N ILE A 47 -15.51 -3.50 -8.32
CA ILE A 47 -14.56 -3.81 -7.23
C ILE A 47 -14.51 -5.33 -7.14
N PHE A 48 -13.33 -5.90 -7.38
CA PHE A 48 -13.09 -7.30 -7.04
C PHE A 48 -13.28 -7.46 -5.53
N ASP A 49 -13.88 -8.57 -5.10
CA ASP A 49 -14.06 -8.86 -3.68
C ASP A 49 -12.70 -9.00 -3.00
N ILE A 50 -12.26 -7.90 -2.43
CA ILE A 50 -10.95 -7.73 -1.80
C ILE A 50 -10.92 -8.41 -0.43
N LYS A 51 -12.07 -8.74 0.14
CA LYS A 51 -12.17 -9.45 1.43
C LYS A 51 -11.53 -10.84 1.43
N SER A 52 -11.26 -11.41 0.26
CA SER A 52 -10.60 -12.71 0.11
C SER A 52 -9.07 -12.68 0.29
N PHE A 53 -8.41 -11.53 0.09
CA PHE A 53 -6.96 -11.38 0.19
C PHE A 53 -6.53 -11.04 1.62
N LYS A 54 -6.55 -12.06 2.51
CA LYS A 54 -6.24 -11.88 3.94
C LYS A 54 -4.81 -12.23 4.33
N LYS A 55 -4.12 -13.03 3.53
CA LYS A 55 -2.74 -13.51 3.77
C LYS A 55 -1.93 -13.38 2.49
N CYS A 56 -0.63 -13.11 2.60
CA CYS A 56 0.28 -13.08 1.47
C CYS A 56 1.70 -13.50 1.84
N LYS A 57 2.46 -13.92 0.81
CA LYS A 57 3.89 -14.21 0.87
C LYS A 57 4.63 -13.13 0.09
N LEU A 58 5.68 -12.58 0.65
CA LEU A 58 6.49 -11.52 0.04
C LEU A 58 7.87 -12.00 -0.34
N LEU A 59 8.34 -11.55 -1.48
CA LEU A 59 9.73 -11.65 -1.91
C LEU A 59 10.39 -10.28 -1.77
N ILE A 60 11.59 -10.21 -1.19
CA ILE A 60 12.38 -8.99 -1.26
C ILE A 60 12.88 -8.86 -2.70
N SER A 61 12.54 -7.73 -3.32
CA SER A 61 12.88 -7.46 -4.71
C SER A 61 14.39 -7.32 -4.92
N ASP A 62 14.88 -7.84 -6.03
CA ASP A 62 16.22 -7.56 -6.54
C ASP A 62 16.36 -6.15 -7.15
N TYR A 63 15.23 -5.47 -7.34
CA TYR A 63 15.16 -4.10 -7.82
C TYR A 63 15.04 -3.14 -6.63
N ASN A 64 15.98 -2.19 -6.53
CA ASN A 64 15.92 -1.14 -5.52
C ASN A 64 15.08 0.05 -6.01
N LYS A 65 14.26 0.57 -5.10
CA LYS A 65 13.50 1.80 -5.33
C LYS A 65 14.38 3.00 -4.99
N SER A 66 14.96 3.63 -6.02
CA SER A 66 15.84 4.77 -5.81
C SER A 66 15.10 5.96 -5.21
N ILE A 67 15.65 6.53 -4.15
CA ILE A 67 15.15 7.76 -3.50
C ILE A 67 15.63 9.02 -4.24
N ASN A 68 16.70 8.91 -5.03
CA ASN A 68 17.29 9.97 -5.85
C ASN A 68 16.96 9.83 -7.33
N GLY A 69 16.03 8.94 -7.70
CA GLY A 69 15.64 8.69 -9.08
C GLY A 69 14.81 9.84 -9.69
N MET A 70 14.61 9.78 -11.01
CA MET A 70 13.79 10.75 -11.76
C MET A 70 12.34 10.83 -11.27
N MET A 71 11.83 9.78 -10.61
CA MET A 71 10.47 9.73 -10.07
C MET A 71 10.48 10.06 -8.58
N PRO A 72 9.87 11.18 -8.16
CA PRO A 72 9.74 11.52 -6.75
C PRO A 72 9.05 10.38 -5.97
N TYR A 73 9.62 9.94 -4.87
CA TYR A 73 9.07 8.84 -4.06
C TYR A 73 7.69 9.16 -3.45
N GLY A 74 7.34 10.44 -3.30
CA GLY A 74 6.03 10.86 -2.81
C GLY A 74 4.90 10.78 -3.84
N VAL A 75 5.16 10.39 -5.08
CA VAL A 75 4.17 10.35 -6.16
C VAL A 75 3.66 8.93 -6.36
N LYS A 76 2.35 8.75 -6.31
CA LYS A 76 1.69 7.48 -6.59
C LYS A 76 1.62 7.24 -8.09
N THR A 77 2.59 6.52 -8.63
CA THR A 77 2.65 6.15 -10.04
C THR A 77 2.50 4.65 -10.25
N ARG A 78 2.08 4.25 -11.45
CA ARG A 78 2.15 2.85 -11.89
C ARG A 78 3.48 2.62 -12.59
N ALA A 79 4.54 2.43 -11.80
CA ALA A 79 5.85 2.16 -12.37
C ALA A 79 5.86 0.81 -13.13
N PRO A 80 6.28 0.76 -14.39
CA PRO A 80 6.32 -0.48 -15.18
C PRO A 80 7.14 -1.60 -14.53
N TYR A 81 8.26 -1.25 -13.87
CA TYR A 81 9.11 -2.20 -13.16
C TYR A 81 8.38 -2.94 -12.05
N SER A 82 7.44 -2.27 -11.36
CA SER A 82 6.67 -2.89 -10.27
C SER A 82 5.90 -4.12 -10.76
N ARG A 83 5.32 -4.05 -11.96
CA ARG A 83 4.61 -5.20 -12.55
C ARG A 83 5.58 -6.34 -12.88
N VAL A 84 6.77 -6.03 -13.38
CA VAL A 84 7.79 -7.02 -13.69
C VAL A 84 8.26 -7.74 -12.42
N CYS A 85 8.55 -6.99 -11.35
CA CYS A 85 8.95 -7.55 -10.06
C CYS A 85 7.87 -8.48 -9.47
N VAL A 86 6.60 -8.07 -9.49
CA VAL A 86 5.49 -8.91 -9.03
C VAL A 86 5.33 -10.18 -9.87
N LEU A 87 5.50 -10.11 -11.20
CA LEU A 87 5.45 -11.29 -12.06
C LEU A 87 6.59 -12.27 -11.77
N LYS A 88 7.80 -11.77 -11.51
CA LYS A 88 8.94 -12.59 -11.07
C LYS A 88 8.61 -13.28 -9.74
N ALA A 89 8.17 -12.52 -8.73
CA ALA A 89 7.78 -13.06 -7.43
C ALA A 89 6.73 -14.17 -7.54
N LYS A 90 5.70 -13.96 -8.36
CA LYS A 90 4.64 -14.97 -8.60
C LYS A 90 5.19 -16.27 -9.22
N ARG A 91 6.15 -16.19 -10.13
CA ARG A 91 6.82 -17.37 -10.69
C ARG A 91 7.59 -18.15 -9.64
N CYS A 92 8.03 -17.49 -8.57
CA CYS A 92 8.72 -18.10 -7.42
C CYS A 92 7.76 -18.50 -6.28
N GLY A 93 6.43 -18.41 -6.48
CA GLY A 93 5.44 -18.83 -5.48
C GLY A 93 5.12 -17.77 -4.40
N PHE A 94 5.48 -16.51 -4.65
CA PHE A 94 5.15 -15.36 -3.80
C PHE A 94 4.02 -14.53 -4.41
N ASP A 95 3.32 -13.77 -3.58
CA ASP A 95 2.14 -12.99 -4.00
C ASP A 95 2.49 -11.55 -4.42
N ASP A 96 3.49 -10.96 -3.77
CA ASP A 96 3.93 -9.58 -3.99
C ASP A 96 5.42 -9.44 -3.64
N VAL A 97 5.96 -8.24 -3.82
CA VAL A 97 7.34 -7.89 -3.47
C VAL A 97 7.37 -6.79 -2.42
N VAL A 98 8.45 -6.74 -1.66
CA VAL A 98 8.85 -5.57 -0.89
C VAL A 98 10.14 -5.01 -1.46
N TYR A 99 10.25 -3.69 -1.55
CA TYR A 99 11.40 -3.01 -2.10
C TYR A 99 12.34 -2.51 -1.01
N LEU A 100 13.63 -2.43 -1.36
CA LEU A 100 14.64 -1.70 -0.63
C LEU A 100 14.93 -0.39 -1.37
N ASN A 101 15.44 0.60 -0.65
CA ASN A 101 16.03 1.77 -1.27
C ASN A 101 17.54 1.58 -1.53
N ASP A 102 18.19 2.61 -2.07
CA ASP A 102 19.63 2.59 -2.38
C ASP A 102 20.51 2.42 -1.13
N ASN A 103 20.00 2.72 0.06
CA ASN A 103 20.67 2.52 1.35
C ASN A 103 20.34 1.16 1.98
N ASN A 104 19.69 0.24 1.27
CA ASN A 104 19.23 -1.05 1.74
C ASN A 104 18.18 -1.00 2.87
N TYR A 105 17.47 0.11 3.03
CA TYR A 105 16.31 0.18 3.93
C TYR A 105 15.05 -0.26 3.21
N ILE A 106 14.19 -0.94 3.97
CA ILE A 106 12.87 -1.37 3.53
C ILE A 106 12.00 -0.14 3.23
N THR A 107 11.30 -0.18 2.11
CA THR A 107 10.36 0.88 1.72
C THR A 107 8.91 0.40 1.83
N GLU A 108 8.35 -0.07 0.76
CA GLU A 108 6.95 -0.48 0.66
C GLU A 108 6.81 -1.69 -0.28
N SER A 109 5.64 -2.29 -0.37
CA SER A 109 5.35 -3.31 -1.39
C SER A 109 5.01 -2.69 -2.74
N SER A 110 4.68 -3.52 -3.73
CA SER A 110 4.32 -3.03 -5.07
C SER A 110 3.12 -2.06 -5.08
N ARG A 111 2.24 -2.14 -4.08
CA ARG A 111 0.99 -1.37 -4.03
C ARG A 111 0.55 -0.97 -2.61
N SER A 112 1.35 -1.27 -1.60
CA SER A 112 0.93 -1.19 -0.19
C SER A 112 2.04 -0.68 0.68
N SER A 113 1.69 0.09 1.69
CA SER A 113 2.60 0.37 2.79
C SER A 113 2.84 -0.89 3.62
N LEU A 114 3.99 -0.94 4.27
CA LEU A 114 4.39 -2.03 5.16
C LEU A 114 4.28 -1.57 6.63
N MET A 115 3.83 -2.48 7.49
CA MET A 115 3.83 -2.34 8.94
C MET A 115 4.45 -3.60 9.54
N ILE A 116 5.35 -3.47 10.48
CA ILE A 116 5.85 -4.59 11.27
C ILE A 116 5.55 -4.38 12.76
N ILE A 117 5.42 -5.47 13.50
CA ILE A 117 5.25 -5.46 14.94
C ILE A 117 6.37 -6.31 15.54
N LYS A 118 7.02 -5.79 16.55
CA LYS A 118 8.02 -6.48 17.32
C LYS A 118 7.96 -6.05 18.79
N ASN A 119 7.97 -7.02 19.69
CA ASN A 119 7.90 -6.75 21.13
C ASN A 119 6.72 -5.82 21.49
N ASN A 120 5.55 -6.05 20.89
CA ASN A 120 4.32 -5.25 21.09
C ASN A 120 4.42 -3.77 20.67
N THR A 121 5.46 -3.38 19.91
CA THR A 121 5.63 -2.05 19.32
C THR A 121 5.40 -2.11 17.82
N VAL A 122 4.66 -1.15 17.28
CA VAL A 122 4.38 -1.01 15.85
C VAL A 122 5.50 -0.18 15.20
N TYR A 123 6.00 -0.65 14.07
CA TYR A 123 7.02 0.08 13.30
C TYR A 123 6.58 0.30 11.87
N PHE A 124 6.89 1.49 11.37
CA PHE A 124 6.73 1.86 9.96
C PHE A 124 8.06 2.31 9.36
N PRO A 125 8.33 1.99 8.08
CA PRO A 125 9.45 2.61 7.37
C PRO A 125 9.28 4.13 7.30
N LEU A 126 10.37 4.89 7.32
CA LEU A 126 10.35 6.36 7.18
C LEU A 126 9.86 6.76 5.78
N ILE A 127 9.12 7.87 5.72
CA ILE A 127 8.74 8.47 4.43
C ILE A 127 10.01 8.88 3.64
N SER A 128 11.04 9.40 4.32
CA SER A 128 12.32 9.77 3.72
C SER A 128 13.08 8.59 3.08
N ASP A 129 12.75 7.36 3.45
CA ASP A 129 13.33 6.15 2.83
C ASP A 129 12.69 5.81 1.48
N GLY A 130 11.78 6.64 0.97
CA GLY A 130 11.13 6.46 -0.32
C GLY A 130 9.75 5.82 -0.26
N VAL A 131 9.08 5.90 0.88
CA VAL A 131 7.73 5.36 1.09
C VAL A 131 6.66 6.38 0.72
N LEU A 132 5.58 5.93 0.09
CA LEU A 132 4.41 6.77 -0.13
C LEU A 132 3.71 7.06 1.21
N SER A 133 3.32 8.32 1.43
CA SER A 133 2.47 8.71 2.56
C SER A 133 1.03 8.19 2.35
N GLY A 134 0.83 6.88 2.56
CA GLY A 134 -0.44 6.20 2.30
C GLY A 134 -1.53 6.57 3.31
N ILE A 135 -2.78 6.69 2.84
CA ILE A 135 -3.94 7.00 3.69
C ILE A 135 -4.12 5.95 4.79
N THR A 136 -4.12 4.67 4.45
CA THR A 136 -4.27 3.58 5.42
C THR A 136 -3.15 3.60 6.46
N ARG A 137 -1.90 3.83 6.04
CA ARG A 137 -0.76 4.00 6.95
C ARG A 137 -1.01 5.12 7.96
N LYS A 138 -1.41 6.31 7.48
CA LYS A 138 -1.71 7.46 8.34
C LYS A 138 -2.84 7.14 9.33
N THR A 139 -3.93 6.55 8.86
CA THR A 139 -5.07 6.17 9.71
C THR A 139 -4.64 5.23 10.83
N ILE A 140 -3.75 4.25 10.55
CA ILE A 140 -3.27 3.32 11.58
C ILE A 140 -2.33 4.00 12.56
N ILE A 141 -1.45 4.91 12.12
CA ILE A 141 -0.61 5.71 13.03
C ILE A 141 -1.48 6.55 13.97
N ASP A 142 -2.51 7.21 13.44
CA ASP A 142 -3.45 7.99 14.25
C ASP A 142 -4.24 7.09 15.23
N LEU A 143 -4.68 5.91 14.79
CA LEU A 143 -5.31 4.91 15.64
C LEU A 143 -4.39 4.45 16.77
N CYS A 144 -3.12 4.16 16.49
CA CYS A 144 -2.13 3.80 17.51
C CYS A 144 -2.00 4.91 18.55
N ARG A 145 -1.94 6.18 18.12
CA ARG A 145 -1.89 7.33 19.03
C ARG A 145 -3.12 7.40 19.93
N ILE A 146 -4.33 7.26 19.37
CA ILE A 146 -5.60 7.30 20.13
C ILE A 146 -5.67 6.16 21.15
N LYS A 147 -5.24 4.95 20.74
CA LYS A 147 -5.27 3.75 21.59
C LYS A 147 -4.06 3.61 22.50
N LYS A 148 -3.13 4.59 22.51
CA LYS A 148 -1.89 4.57 23.28
C LYS A 148 -1.02 3.34 22.99
N ILE A 149 -1.02 2.88 21.74
CA ILE A 149 -0.15 1.83 21.24
C ILE A 149 1.16 2.47 20.81
N GLU A 150 2.28 1.92 21.26
CA GLU A 150 3.59 2.42 20.84
C GLU A 150 3.78 2.22 19.34
N CYS A 151 4.09 3.32 18.64
CA CYS A 151 4.22 3.34 17.19
C CYS A 151 5.40 4.23 16.80
N ILE A 152 6.37 3.65 16.11
CA ILE A 152 7.65 4.29 15.76
C ILE A 152 7.85 4.24 14.24
N GLU A 153 8.20 5.39 13.68
CA GLU A 153 8.70 5.49 12.30
C GLU A 153 10.23 5.48 12.33
N LYS A 154 10.85 4.51 11.67
CA LYS A 154 12.31 4.40 11.56
C LYS A 154 12.72 3.74 10.25
N SER A 155 13.98 3.91 9.86
CA SER A 155 14.55 3.10 8.78
C SER A 155 14.58 1.63 9.21
N LEU A 156 13.96 0.77 8.41
CA LEU A 156 13.86 -0.67 8.65
C LEU A 156 14.81 -1.41 7.71
N THR A 157 15.47 -2.42 8.26
CA THR A 157 16.38 -3.30 7.51
C THR A 157 15.74 -4.64 7.16
N ARG A 158 16.38 -5.44 6.32
CA ARG A 158 15.97 -6.85 6.07
C ARG A 158 15.91 -7.65 7.38
N GLU A 159 16.84 -7.40 8.28
CA GLU A 159 16.91 -8.08 9.57
C GLU A 159 15.71 -7.73 10.45
N ASP A 160 15.22 -6.48 10.42
CA ASP A 160 13.99 -6.10 11.12
C ASP A 160 12.79 -6.90 10.62
N LEU A 161 12.70 -7.19 9.30
CA LEU A 161 11.63 -8.05 8.75
C LEU A 161 11.75 -9.49 9.25
N TYR A 162 12.96 -10.08 9.18
CA TYR A 162 13.15 -11.49 9.58
C TYR A 162 12.96 -11.71 11.08
N LYS A 163 13.18 -10.67 11.90
CA LYS A 163 12.99 -10.72 13.35
C LYS A 163 11.66 -10.15 13.84
N ALA A 164 10.75 -9.79 12.91
CA ALA A 164 9.44 -9.29 13.28
C ALA A 164 8.55 -10.41 13.84
N ASP A 165 7.74 -10.08 14.84
CA ASP A 165 6.73 -10.98 15.37
C ASP A 165 5.53 -11.06 14.43
N GLU A 166 5.18 -9.93 13.78
CA GLU A 166 4.07 -9.81 12.84
C GLU A 166 4.42 -8.85 11.72
N ILE A 167 3.95 -9.12 10.49
CA ILE A 167 4.13 -8.24 9.33
C ILE A 167 2.81 -8.08 8.60
N TYR A 168 2.51 -6.86 8.17
CA TYR A 168 1.28 -6.51 7.49
C TYR A 168 1.50 -5.60 6.29
N LEU A 169 0.70 -5.81 5.26
CA LEU A 169 0.53 -4.86 4.16
C LEU A 169 -0.74 -4.04 4.36
N LEU A 170 -0.65 -2.75 4.03
CA LEU A 170 -1.71 -1.78 4.25
C LEU A 170 -2.10 -1.11 2.93
N GLY A 171 -3.35 -1.21 2.55
CA GLY A 171 -3.84 -0.59 1.33
C GLY A 171 -5.32 -0.26 1.39
N THR A 172 -5.73 0.85 0.77
CA THR A 172 -7.12 1.31 0.78
C THR A 172 -8.07 0.28 0.18
N SER A 173 -7.60 -0.48 -0.82
CA SER A 173 -8.47 -1.42 -1.54
C SER A 173 -8.72 -2.72 -0.78
N TYR A 174 -7.85 -3.18 0.09
CA TYR A 174 -7.94 -4.48 0.78
C TYR A 174 -7.67 -4.40 2.29
N GLY A 175 -7.53 -3.18 2.82
CA GLY A 175 -7.35 -2.98 4.24
C GLY A 175 -5.98 -3.48 4.72
N ILE A 176 -6.00 -4.33 5.72
CA ILE A 176 -4.82 -4.89 6.39
C ILE A 176 -4.67 -6.36 6.03
N VAL A 177 -3.57 -6.73 5.38
CA VAL A 177 -3.25 -8.09 4.93
C VAL A 177 -2.10 -8.65 5.74
N THR A 178 -2.24 -9.85 6.29
CA THR A 178 -1.18 -10.53 7.05
C THR A 178 -0.13 -11.09 6.10
N VAL A 179 1.14 -10.79 6.35
CA VAL A 179 2.26 -11.45 5.67
C VAL A 179 2.63 -12.71 6.45
N THR A 180 2.64 -13.85 5.77
CA THR A 180 2.93 -15.16 6.40
C THR A 180 4.31 -15.69 6.07
N ASN A 181 4.97 -15.13 5.06
CA ASN A 181 6.29 -15.56 4.63
C ASN A 181 7.03 -14.41 3.95
N ILE A 182 8.32 -14.28 4.21
CA ILE A 182 9.27 -13.37 3.54
C ILE A 182 10.48 -14.14 3.07
N ASP A 183 10.77 -14.14 1.77
CA ASP A 183 11.94 -14.81 1.16
C ASP A 183 12.07 -16.29 1.56
N GLY A 184 10.96 -16.99 1.80
CA GLY A 184 10.96 -18.36 2.29
C GLY A 184 10.95 -18.51 3.81
N PHE A 185 11.21 -17.44 4.58
CA PHE A 185 11.14 -17.47 6.05
C PHE A 185 9.69 -17.25 6.50
N ASN A 186 9.19 -18.15 7.32
CA ASN A 186 7.84 -18.01 7.87
C ASN A 186 7.79 -16.93 8.95
N VAL A 187 6.80 -16.04 8.82
CA VAL A 187 6.48 -15.09 9.89
C VAL A 187 5.67 -15.83 10.95
N PRO A 188 6.02 -15.72 12.25
CA PRO A 188 5.33 -16.43 13.32
C PRO A 188 3.82 -16.13 13.34
N GLU A 189 3.03 -17.12 13.74
CA GLU A 189 1.61 -16.90 14.02
C GLU A 189 1.43 -16.60 15.51
N VAL A 190 1.07 -15.35 15.83
CA VAL A 190 0.93 -14.87 17.21
C VAL A 190 -0.52 -15.05 17.67
N SER A 191 -0.74 -15.75 18.78
CA SER A 191 -2.08 -16.04 19.33
C SER A 191 -2.79 -14.76 19.82
N ASN A 192 -2.09 -13.87 20.52
CA ASN A 192 -2.62 -12.58 20.99
C ASN A 192 -2.07 -11.41 20.18
N SER A 193 -2.33 -11.44 18.89
CA SER A 193 -1.77 -10.54 17.89
C SER A 193 -2.23 -9.09 18.07
N LEU A 194 -1.29 -8.17 18.27
CA LEU A 194 -1.54 -6.73 18.26
C LEU A 194 -2.07 -6.28 16.90
N GLY A 195 -1.53 -6.83 15.82
CA GLY A 195 -1.96 -6.50 14.46
C GLY A 195 -3.41 -6.92 14.17
N LYS A 196 -3.90 -8.05 14.73
CA LYS A 196 -5.31 -8.41 14.62
C LYS A 196 -6.21 -7.42 15.37
N LYS A 197 -5.80 -6.93 16.55
CA LYS A 197 -6.51 -5.89 17.30
C LYS A 197 -6.57 -4.58 16.49
N ILE A 198 -5.45 -4.15 15.93
CA ILE A 198 -5.37 -2.96 15.08
C ILE A 198 -6.29 -3.13 13.84
N ARG A 199 -6.30 -4.30 13.22
CA ARG A 199 -7.19 -4.60 12.08
C ARG A 199 -8.66 -4.43 12.45
N THR A 200 -9.10 -5.02 13.54
CA THR A 200 -10.49 -4.92 14.01
C THR A 200 -10.89 -3.46 14.25
N GLU A 201 -10.04 -2.69 14.93
CA GLU A 201 -10.29 -1.26 15.16
C GLU A 201 -10.32 -0.45 13.86
N TYR A 202 -9.44 -0.76 12.90
CA TYR A 202 -9.45 -0.12 11.59
C TYR A 202 -10.73 -0.44 10.80
N GLU A 203 -11.17 -1.70 10.82
CA GLU A 203 -12.41 -2.13 10.16
C GLU A 203 -13.64 -1.43 10.77
N ASN A 204 -13.68 -1.23 12.10
CA ASN A 204 -14.73 -0.46 12.77
C ASN A 204 -14.79 1.01 12.32
N ILE A 205 -13.64 1.64 12.04
CA ILE A 205 -13.60 3.02 11.49
C ILE A 205 -14.23 3.09 10.10
N LEU A 206 -14.09 2.03 9.28
CA LEU A 206 -14.62 2.01 7.92
C LEU A 206 -16.13 1.75 7.85
N THR A 207 -16.74 1.23 8.90
CA THR A 207 -18.16 0.86 8.96
C THR A 207 -19.04 1.91 9.66
N ASN A 208 -18.44 2.86 10.35
CA ASN A 208 -19.09 4.04 10.95
C ASN A 208 -18.99 5.26 10.06
#